data_ed4f737cc5986f36a429a16ec26676f7
#
_entry.id   ed4f737cc5986f36a429a16ec26676f7
#
_cell.length_a   1.000
_cell.length_b   1.000
_cell.length_c   1.000
_cell.angle_alpha   90.00
_cell.angle_beta   90.00
_cell.angle_gamma   90.00
#
_symmetry.space_group_name_H-M   'P 1'
#
loop_
_entity.id
_entity.type
_entity.pdbx_description
1 polymer ?
#
loop_
_entity_poly.entity_id
_entity_poly.type
_entity_poly.pdbx_seq_one_letter_code
_entity_poly.pdbx_strand_id
1 'polypeptide(L)'
;TTGIGAVINTAKVEIGARCVVFGLGGIGLNVIQGLRLAGADQIVGVDLNDDKEETGRYFGMTDFVNPSKVDGDMVAHLVELTKGGADYTFDATGNTKVMRQALEAAHKGWGESIIIGVAPAGAEISTRPFQLVTGRVWRGTAFGGAKGRTDVPKIVDWYMSGKIEIDPMITHKLTLDEINHGFELMHQGKSIRAVVEF
;
A
#
# COMPACT_ATOMS: atom_id res chain seq x y z
N THR A 1 -8.00 -3.19 -8.37
CA THR A 1 -9.11 -2.39 -7.81
C THR A 1 -8.80 -1.90 -6.40
N THR A 2 -8.50 -2.80 -5.45
CA THR A 2 -8.34 -2.46 -4.02
C THR A 2 -7.27 -1.38 -3.77
N GLY A 3 -6.04 -1.56 -4.28
CA GLY A 3 -4.96 -0.59 -4.04
C GLY A 3 -5.19 0.76 -4.72
N ILE A 4 -5.50 0.74 -6.02
CA ILE A 4 -5.79 1.97 -6.78
C ILE A 4 -7.02 2.68 -6.22
N GLY A 5 -8.08 1.94 -5.89
CA GLY A 5 -9.29 2.50 -5.31
C GLY A 5 -9.08 3.10 -3.91
N ALA A 6 -8.20 2.53 -3.10
CA ALA A 6 -7.83 3.12 -1.81
C ALA A 6 -7.30 4.55 -1.97
N VAL A 7 -6.52 4.79 -3.03
CA VAL A 7 -5.97 6.12 -3.36
C VAL A 7 -7.04 7.04 -3.94
N ILE A 8 -7.72 6.60 -5.00
CA ILE A 8 -8.58 7.47 -5.81
C ILE A 8 -9.98 7.66 -5.21
N ASN A 9 -10.57 6.60 -4.65
CA ASN A 9 -11.95 6.65 -4.17
C ASN A 9 -12.03 6.92 -2.66
N THR A 10 -11.15 6.28 -1.88
CA THR A 10 -11.20 6.38 -0.40
C THR A 10 -10.44 7.60 0.10
N ALA A 11 -9.13 7.65 -0.12
CA ALA A 11 -8.28 8.76 0.34
C ALA A 11 -8.48 10.03 -0.49
N LYS A 12 -8.77 9.89 -1.80
CA LYS A 12 -8.87 11.00 -2.75
C LYS A 12 -7.60 11.85 -2.73
N VAL A 13 -6.47 11.18 -2.88
CA VAL A 13 -5.15 11.79 -2.77
C VAL A 13 -5.02 13.00 -3.69
N GLU A 14 -4.53 14.09 -3.14
CA GLU A 14 -4.31 15.35 -3.84
C GLU A 14 -2.97 15.34 -4.58
N ILE A 15 -2.89 16.13 -5.66
CA ILE A 15 -1.65 16.35 -6.41
C ILE A 15 -0.61 16.98 -5.47
N GLY A 16 0.65 16.52 -5.57
CA GLY A 16 1.75 17.02 -4.75
C GLY A 16 1.86 16.38 -3.36
N ALA A 17 0.95 15.43 -3.01
CA ALA A 17 0.95 14.78 -1.71
C ALA A 17 2.22 13.97 -1.45
N ARG A 18 2.62 13.88 -0.18
CA ARG A 18 3.64 12.96 0.35
C ARG A 18 2.96 11.77 0.98
N CYS A 19 3.30 10.58 0.50
CA CYS A 19 2.59 9.36 0.85
C CYS A 19 3.56 8.27 1.35
N VAL A 20 3.08 7.42 2.27
CA VAL A 20 3.81 6.24 2.73
C VAL A 20 2.96 5.01 2.53
N VAL A 21 3.53 3.96 1.94
CA VAL A 21 2.88 2.68 1.67
C VAL A 21 3.60 1.58 2.42
N PHE A 22 2.93 0.94 3.36
CA PHE A 22 3.46 -0.18 4.13
C PHE A 22 3.05 -1.51 3.50
N GLY A 23 4.05 -2.30 3.10
CA GLY A 23 3.90 -3.57 2.39
C GLY A 23 3.86 -3.40 0.88
N LEU A 24 4.87 -3.94 0.20
CA LEU A 24 5.04 -3.88 -1.26
C LEU A 24 4.66 -5.20 -1.95
N GLY A 25 3.55 -5.79 -1.49
CA GLY A 25 2.88 -6.88 -2.19
C GLY A 25 1.97 -6.37 -3.31
N GLY A 26 1.18 -7.24 -3.93
CA GLY A 26 0.29 -6.87 -5.03
C GLY A 26 -0.69 -5.72 -4.71
N ILE A 27 -1.13 -5.59 -3.46
CA ILE A 27 -1.97 -4.45 -3.04
C ILE A 27 -1.14 -3.16 -2.94
N GLY A 28 -0.01 -3.19 -2.23
CA GLY A 28 0.84 -2.01 -2.05
C GLY A 28 1.38 -1.47 -3.36
N LEU A 29 1.80 -2.32 -4.30
CA LEU A 29 2.24 -1.91 -5.63
C LEU A 29 1.11 -1.22 -6.42
N ASN A 30 -0.13 -1.68 -6.26
CA ASN A 30 -1.28 -0.99 -6.84
C ASN A 30 -1.63 0.33 -6.14
N VAL A 31 -1.34 0.46 -4.83
CA VAL A 31 -1.39 1.77 -4.14
C VAL A 31 -0.36 2.71 -4.75
N ILE A 32 0.89 2.26 -4.94
CA ILE A 32 1.97 3.06 -5.57
C ILE A 32 1.55 3.55 -6.95
N GLN A 33 1.02 2.66 -7.82
CA GLN A 33 0.50 3.07 -9.12
C GLN A 33 -0.64 4.09 -9.02
N GLY A 34 -1.56 3.89 -8.08
CA GLY A 34 -2.63 4.83 -7.79
C GLY A 34 -2.11 6.20 -7.39
N LEU A 35 -1.08 6.26 -6.53
CA LEU A 35 -0.42 7.49 -6.09
C LEU A 35 0.28 8.21 -7.25
N ARG A 36 1.01 7.48 -8.10
CA ARG A 36 1.58 8.02 -9.33
C ARG A 36 0.50 8.62 -10.23
N LEU A 37 -0.62 7.92 -10.41
CA LEU A 37 -1.76 8.38 -11.21
C LEU A 37 -2.43 9.62 -10.60
N ALA A 38 -2.47 9.74 -9.27
CA ALA A 38 -3.01 10.90 -8.56
C ALA A 38 -2.06 12.11 -8.57
N GLY A 39 -0.80 11.93 -8.97
CA GLY A 39 0.19 13.00 -8.99
C GLY A 39 0.83 13.29 -7.64
N ALA A 40 1.03 12.27 -6.80
CA ALA A 40 1.79 12.40 -5.56
C ALA A 40 3.27 12.75 -5.86
N ASP A 41 3.85 13.67 -5.10
CA ASP A 41 5.24 14.12 -5.28
C ASP A 41 6.25 13.17 -4.63
N GLN A 42 5.88 12.58 -3.49
CA GLN A 42 6.71 11.61 -2.78
C GLN A 42 5.92 10.35 -2.46
N ILE A 43 6.48 9.21 -2.81
CA ILE A 43 5.89 7.88 -2.58
C ILE A 43 6.92 7.02 -1.88
N VAL A 44 6.84 6.94 -0.56
CA VAL A 44 7.73 6.12 0.27
C VAL A 44 7.15 4.72 0.38
N GLY A 45 7.87 3.71 -0.08
CA GLY A 45 7.53 2.31 0.11
C GLY A 45 8.27 1.72 1.31
N VAL A 46 7.57 0.99 2.15
CA VAL A 46 8.11 0.34 3.35
C VAL A 46 7.91 -1.16 3.24
N ASP A 47 8.99 -1.93 3.21
CA ASP A 47 8.94 -3.40 3.22
C ASP A 47 10.16 -3.98 3.93
N LEU A 48 10.02 -5.18 4.52
CA LEU A 48 11.11 -5.91 5.17
C LEU A 48 12.06 -6.58 4.16
N ASN A 49 11.60 -6.80 2.94
CA ASN A 49 12.35 -7.45 1.87
C ASN A 49 12.91 -6.42 0.89
N ASP A 50 14.23 -6.28 0.86
CA ASP A 50 14.93 -5.36 -0.06
C ASP A 50 14.69 -5.68 -1.54
N ASP A 51 14.43 -6.93 -1.90
CA ASP A 51 14.15 -7.34 -3.29
C ASP A 51 12.89 -6.65 -3.86
N LYS A 52 12.06 -6.05 -2.99
CA LYS A 52 10.87 -5.29 -3.39
C LYS A 52 11.19 -3.87 -3.85
N GLU A 53 12.37 -3.35 -3.58
CA GLU A 53 12.74 -1.97 -3.93
C GLU A 53 12.67 -1.74 -5.44
N GLU A 54 13.32 -2.60 -6.24
CA GLU A 54 13.35 -2.45 -7.70
C GLU A 54 11.93 -2.44 -8.29
N THR A 55 11.11 -3.40 -7.88
CA THR A 55 9.72 -3.47 -8.32
C THR A 55 8.89 -2.26 -7.87
N GLY A 56 9.07 -1.81 -6.62
CA GLY A 56 8.42 -0.60 -6.13
C GLY A 56 8.75 0.63 -6.96
N ARG A 57 10.04 0.82 -7.29
CA ARG A 57 10.51 1.92 -8.14
C ARG A 57 9.95 1.83 -9.56
N TYR A 58 9.89 0.63 -10.13
CA TYR A 58 9.26 0.41 -11.44
C TYR A 58 7.81 0.93 -11.47
N PHE A 59 7.03 0.70 -10.42
CA PHE A 59 5.65 1.17 -10.33
C PHE A 59 5.50 2.64 -9.90
N GLY A 60 6.59 3.33 -9.56
CA GLY A 60 6.60 4.77 -9.28
C GLY A 60 6.93 5.18 -7.86
N MET A 61 7.45 4.27 -7.03
CA MET A 61 7.99 4.60 -5.71
C MET A 61 9.21 5.52 -5.84
N THR A 62 9.26 6.57 -5.01
CA THR A 62 10.40 7.51 -4.99
C THR A 62 11.46 7.11 -3.97
N ASP A 63 11.04 6.62 -2.80
CA ASP A 63 11.91 6.28 -1.69
C ASP A 63 11.57 4.88 -1.16
N PHE A 64 12.59 4.12 -0.76
CA PHE A 64 12.41 2.81 -0.14
C PHE A 64 12.96 2.82 1.29
N VAL A 65 12.22 2.22 2.21
CA VAL A 65 12.64 2.06 3.60
C VAL A 65 12.46 0.60 4.04
N ASN A 66 13.56 -0.04 4.44
CA ASN A 66 13.50 -1.32 5.11
C ASN A 66 13.52 -1.09 6.64
N PRO A 67 12.44 -1.42 7.37
CA PRO A 67 12.35 -1.21 8.82
C PRO A 67 13.46 -1.88 9.61
N SER A 68 14.01 -2.99 9.14
CA SER A 68 15.10 -3.71 9.82
C SER A 68 16.45 -2.99 9.75
N LYS A 69 16.56 -1.97 8.90
CA LYS A 69 17.78 -1.18 8.67
C LYS A 69 17.69 0.24 9.23
N VAL A 70 16.53 0.59 9.80
CA VAL A 70 16.35 1.91 10.43
C VAL A 70 16.88 1.89 11.86
N ASP A 71 17.86 2.74 12.14
CA ASP A 71 18.35 2.95 13.49
C ASP A 71 17.34 3.79 14.29
N GLY A 72 16.81 3.23 15.37
CA GLY A 72 15.88 3.94 16.27
C GLY A 72 14.40 3.77 15.94
N ASP A 73 13.63 4.86 16.07
CA ASP A 73 12.17 4.82 15.93
C ASP A 73 11.73 4.99 14.47
N MET A 74 11.06 3.98 13.93
CA MET A 74 10.58 3.96 12.55
C MET A 74 9.60 5.10 12.22
N VAL A 75 8.74 5.48 13.18
CA VAL A 75 7.79 6.57 12.99
C VAL A 75 8.53 7.91 12.88
N ALA A 76 9.51 8.14 13.77
CA ALA A 76 10.33 9.35 13.73
C ALA A 76 11.09 9.45 12.39
N HIS A 77 11.67 8.33 11.92
CA HIS A 77 12.35 8.28 10.63
C HIS A 77 11.43 8.66 9.46
N LEU A 78 10.22 8.10 9.42
CA LEU A 78 9.24 8.42 8.36
C LEU A 78 8.75 9.87 8.45
N VAL A 79 8.53 10.40 9.66
CA VAL A 79 8.14 11.79 9.86
C VAL A 79 9.23 12.75 9.37
N GLU A 80 10.51 12.45 9.62
CA GLU A 80 11.64 13.22 9.10
C GLU A 80 11.72 13.14 7.57
N LEU A 81 11.67 11.93 7.01
CA LEU A 81 11.74 11.68 5.56
C LEU A 81 10.64 12.40 4.80
N THR A 82 9.44 12.47 5.38
CA THR A 82 8.27 13.17 4.80
C THR A 82 8.15 14.63 5.27
N LYS A 83 9.21 15.18 5.90
CA LYS A 83 9.28 16.59 6.31
C LYS A 83 8.12 17.03 7.22
N GLY A 84 7.84 16.25 8.25
CA GLY A 84 6.81 16.56 9.26
C GLY A 84 5.64 15.56 9.33
N GLY A 85 5.67 14.54 8.51
CA GLY A 85 4.65 13.49 8.39
C GLY A 85 4.03 13.43 7.01
N ALA A 86 3.53 12.26 6.65
CA ALA A 86 2.90 12.05 5.35
C ALA A 86 1.47 12.61 5.31
N ASP A 87 1.05 13.15 4.18
CA ASP A 87 -0.33 13.56 3.95
C ASP A 87 -1.26 12.34 3.97
N TYR A 88 -0.79 11.23 3.38
CA TYR A 88 -1.51 9.95 3.38
C TYR A 88 -0.58 8.78 3.68
N THR A 89 -1.06 7.86 4.51
CA THR A 89 -0.38 6.58 4.75
C THR A 89 -1.31 5.42 4.44
N PHE A 90 -0.76 4.32 3.90
CA PHE A 90 -1.54 3.16 3.49
C PHE A 90 -0.95 1.90 4.11
N ASP A 91 -1.75 1.17 4.90
CA ASP A 91 -1.37 -0.15 5.36
C ASP A 91 -1.89 -1.24 4.42
N ALA A 92 -0.97 -1.96 3.78
CA ALA A 92 -1.25 -3.14 2.96
C ALA A 92 -0.69 -4.44 3.58
N THR A 93 -0.34 -4.42 4.87
CA THR A 93 0.28 -5.55 5.55
C THR A 93 -0.70 -6.40 6.36
N GLY A 94 -1.74 -5.79 6.91
CA GLY A 94 -2.64 -6.44 7.87
C GLY A 94 -2.06 -6.59 9.29
N ASN A 95 -0.92 -5.97 9.57
CA ASN A 95 -0.29 -6.02 10.88
C ASN A 95 -0.75 -4.85 11.75
N THR A 96 -1.37 -5.13 12.90
CA THR A 96 -1.93 -4.09 13.77
C THR A 96 -0.90 -3.11 14.32
N LYS A 97 0.36 -3.53 14.50
CA LYS A 97 1.46 -2.64 14.90
C LYS A 97 1.83 -1.69 13.76
N VAL A 98 1.85 -2.19 12.52
CA VAL A 98 2.12 -1.38 11.33
C VAL A 98 0.97 -0.39 11.09
N MET A 99 -0.28 -0.80 11.25
CA MET A 99 -1.44 0.09 11.18
C MET A 99 -1.31 1.28 12.13
N ARG A 100 -0.83 1.03 13.36
CA ARG A 100 -0.56 2.11 14.32
C ARG A 100 0.60 2.99 13.89
N GLN A 101 1.71 2.42 13.42
CA GLN A 101 2.85 3.19 12.90
C GLN A 101 2.43 4.07 11.72
N ALA A 102 1.58 3.55 10.83
CA ALA A 102 1.04 4.28 9.69
C ALA A 102 0.25 5.52 10.16
N LEU A 103 -0.62 5.38 11.16
CA LEU A 103 -1.33 6.52 11.74
C LEU A 103 -0.35 7.54 12.36
N GLU A 104 0.63 7.05 13.13
CA GLU A 104 1.56 7.92 13.85
C GLU A 104 2.54 8.65 12.90
N ALA A 105 2.83 8.07 11.72
CA ALA A 105 3.65 8.68 10.67
C ALA A 105 2.89 9.70 9.80
N ALA A 106 1.56 9.73 9.88
CA ALA A 106 0.75 10.72 9.17
C ALA A 106 0.93 12.12 9.79
N HIS A 107 0.78 13.16 8.97
CA HIS A 107 0.97 14.55 9.40
C HIS A 107 -0.05 14.97 10.47
N LYS A 108 0.39 15.69 11.49
CA LYS A 108 -0.50 16.32 12.47
C LYS A 108 -1.32 17.42 11.79
N GLY A 109 -2.62 17.44 12.05
CA GLY A 109 -3.53 18.44 11.51
C GLY A 109 -4.43 17.93 10.39
N TRP A 110 -3.89 17.15 9.44
CA TRP A 110 -4.69 16.70 8.28
C TRP A 110 -4.35 15.30 7.76
N GLY A 111 -3.27 14.66 8.21
CA GLY A 111 -2.82 13.39 7.67
C GLY A 111 -3.86 12.27 7.83
N GLU A 112 -4.09 11.52 6.77
CA GLU A 112 -4.98 10.35 6.76
C GLU A 112 -4.19 9.05 6.69
N SER A 113 -4.58 8.07 7.53
CA SER A 113 -4.06 6.71 7.49
C SER A 113 -5.14 5.73 7.04
N ILE A 114 -4.89 5.04 5.95
CA ILE A 114 -5.83 4.13 5.29
C ILE A 114 -5.45 2.69 5.58
N ILE A 115 -6.32 1.96 6.27
CA ILE A 115 -6.18 0.52 6.51
C ILE A 115 -6.78 -0.25 5.35
N ILE A 116 -5.96 -1.05 4.67
CA ILE A 116 -6.34 -1.94 3.57
C ILE A 116 -6.09 -3.39 3.96
N GLY A 117 -5.00 -3.64 4.65
CA GLY A 117 -4.59 -4.97 5.10
C GLY A 117 -5.60 -5.60 6.05
N VAL A 118 -5.81 -6.91 5.91
CA VAL A 118 -6.74 -7.67 6.75
C VAL A 118 -5.98 -8.30 7.90
N ALA A 119 -6.26 -7.87 9.11
CA ALA A 119 -5.71 -8.48 10.32
C ALA A 119 -6.38 -9.81 10.64
N PRO A 120 -5.73 -10.70 11.43
CA PRO A 120 -6.35 -11.93 11.92
C PRO A 120 -7.66 -11.65 12.68
N ALA A 121 -8.59 -12.60 12.62
CA ALA A 121 -9.86 -12.48 13.35
C ALA A 121 -9.62 -12.27 14.86
N GLY A 122 -10.34 -11.31 15.45
CA GLY A 122 -10.22 -10.94 16.85
C GLY A 122 -9.03 -10.02 17.18
N ALA A 123 -8.19 -9.67 16.20
CA ALA A 123 -7.14 -8.67 16.41
C ALA A 123 -7.75 -7.27 16.54
N GLU A 124 -7.21 -6.50 17.47
CA GLU A 124 -7.63 -5.12 17.73
C GLU A 124 -6.51 -4.15 17.39
N ILE A 125 -6.90 -2.94 16.96
CA ILE A 125 -5.98 -1.82 16.79
C ILE A 125 -6.15 -0.85 17.95
N SER A 126 -5.06 -0.25 18.42
CA SER A 126 -5.10 0.74 19.50
C SER A 126 -4.14 1.88 19.23
N THR A 127 -4.53 3.07 19.65
CA THR A 127 -3.69 4.26 19.60
C THR A 127 -3.95 5.16 20.79
N ARG A 128 -3.00 6.07 21.07
CA ARG A 128 -3.22 7.10 22.07
C ARG A 128 -4.25 8.12 21.53
N PRO A 129 -5.27 8.51 22.31
CA PRO A 129 -6.30 9.47 21.87
C PRO A 129 -5.72 10.75 21.28
N PHE A 130 -4.57 11.21 21.78
CA PHE A 130 -3.90 12.40 21.29
C PHE A 130 -3.49 12.34 19.83
N GLN A 131 -3.28 11.15 19.26
CA GLN A 131 -3.01 10.99 17.84
C GLN A 131 -4.19 11.45 16.97
N LEU A 132 -5.42 11.21 17.44
CA LEU A 132 -6.63 11.64 16.75
C LEU A 132 -7.03 13.09 17.08
N VAL A 133 -6.87 13.50 18.35
CA VAL A 133 -7.12 14.88 18.77
C VAL A 133 -6.26 15.89 18.00
N THR A 134 -5.07 15.48 17.59
CA THR A 134 -4.18 16.31 16.75
C THR A 134 -4.58 16.36 15.27
N GLY A 135 -5.77 15.89 14.91
CA GLY A 135 -6.35 16.04 13.57
C GLY A 135 -6.06 14.92 12.58
N ARG A 136 -5.33 13.87 12.99
CA ARG A 136 -5.15 12.70 12.12
C ARG A 136 -6.46 11.94 11.95
N VAL A 137 -6.63 11.34 10.79
CA VAL A 137 -7.76 10.48 10.46
C VAL A 137 -7.29 9.03 10.31
N TRP A 138 -7.99 8.11 10.96
CA TRP A 138 -7.81 6.67 10.75
C TRP A 138 -9.03 6.10 10.05
N ARG A 139 -8.84 5.56 8.86
CA ARG A 139 -9.94 5.12 7.98
C ARG A 139 -9.64 3.75 7.40
N GLY A 140 -10.65 2.90 7.32
CA GLY A 140 -10.60 1.65 6.56
C GLY A 140 -11.11 1.82 5.13
N THR A 141 -10.75 0.87 4.27
CA THR A 141 -11.31 0.75 2.92
C THR A 141 -11.60 -0.71 2.59
N ALA A 142 -12.75 -1.00 2.05
CA ALA A 142 -13.12 -2.30 1.51
C ALA A 142 -13.16 -2.20 -0.02
N PHE A 143 -12.48 -3.13 -0.72
CA PHE A 143 -12.41 -3.15 -2.19
C PHE A 143 -11.93 -1.82 -2.81
N GLY A 144 -11.18 -1.01 -2.03
CA GLY A 144 -10.74 0.32 -2.45
C GLY A 144 -11.87 1.34 -2.58
N GLY A 145 -12.97 1.18 -1.84
CA GLY A 145 -14.15 2.05 -1.94
C GLY A 145 -14.81 2.03 -3.31
N ALA A 146 -14.53 1.00 -4.13
CA ALA A 146 -14.98 0.94 -5.51
C ALA A 146 -16.45 0.50 -5.64
N LYS A 147 -17.15 1.13 -6.57
CA LYS A 147 -18.44 0.69 -7.09
C LYS A 147 -18.17 -0.31 -8.22
N GLY A 148 -18.20 -1.62 -7.92
CA GLY A 148 -17.68 -2.67 -8.80
C GLY A 148 -18.14 -2.58 -10.26
N ARG A 149 -19.43 -2.28 -10.52
CA ARG A 149 -19.98 -2.23 -11.88
C ARG A 149 -19.48 -1.05 -12.72
N THR A 150 -19.04 0.03 -12.09
CA THR A 150 -18.57 1.26 -12.77
C THR A 150 -17.05 1.41 -12.70
N ASP A 151 -16.45 1.11 -11.57
CA ASP A 151 -15.03 1.41 -11.34
C ASP A 151 -14.12 0.28 -11.84
N VAL A 152 -14.58 -0.99 -11.87
CA VAL A 152 -13.77 -2.07 -12.44
C VAL A 152 -13.59 -1.89 -13.94
N PRO A 153 -14.63 -1.63 -14.76
CA PRO A 153 -14.44 -1.31 -16.18
C PRO A 153 -13.50 -0.12 -16.40
N LYS A 154 -13.64 0.95 -15.61
CA LYS A 154 -12.75 2.11 -15.68
C LYS A 154 -11.27 1.77 -15.40
N ILE A 155 -11.02 0.90 -14.42
CA ILE A 155 -9.66 0.44 -14.13
C ILE A 155 -9.13 -0.45 -15.25
N VAL A 156 -9.99 -1.27 -15.89
CA VAL A 156 -9.64 -2.04 -17.07
C VAL A 156 -9.28 -1.10 -18.24
N ASP A 157 -10.04 -0.04 -18.46
CA ASP A 157 -9.73 0.97 -19.47
C ASP A 157 -8.37 1.66 -19.21
N TRP A 158 -8.03 1.90 -17.95
CA TRP A 158 -6.71 2.44 -17.58
C TRP A 158 -5.58 1.45 -17.89
N TYR A 159 -5.79 0.16 -17.65
CA TYR A 159 -4.84 -0.88 -18.03
C TYR A 159 -4.72 -0.97 -19.57
N MET A 160 -5.83 -1.04 -20.30
CA MET A 160 -5.84 -1.13 -21.76
C MET A 160 -5.21 0.09 -22.43
N SER A 161 -5.29 1.27 -21.79
CA SER A 161 -4.67 2.51 -22.28
C SER A 161 -3.24 2.74 -21.78
N GLY A 162 -2.65 1.78 -21.03
CA GLY A 162 -1.28 1.87 -20.53
C GLY A 162 -1.09 2.88 -19.38
N LYS A 163 -2.16 3.35 -18.74
CA LYS A 163 -2.08 4.25 -17.58
C LYS A 163 -1.63 3.52 -16.30
N ILE A 164 -1.98 2.24 -16.21
CA ILE A 164 -1.55 1.32 -15.16
C ILE A 164 -1.06 0.03 -15.79
N GLU A 165 -0.24 -0.70 -15.04
CA GLU A 165 0.35 -1.96 -15.48
C GLU A 165 -0.02 -3.08 -14.50
N ILE A 166 -0.40 -4.25 -15.03
CA ILE A 166 -0.78 -5.42 -14.23
C ILE A 166 0.12 -6.61 -14.56
N ASP A 167 0.51 -6.78 -15.82
CA ASP A 167 1.28 -7.93 -16.30
C ASP A 167 2.61 -8.12 -15.55
N PRO A 168 3.38 -7.06 -15.23
CA PRO A 168 4.62 -7.19 -14.46
C PRO A 168 4.43 -7.71 -13.02
N MET A 169 3.19 -7.68 -12.51
CA MET A 169 2.86 -8.27 -11.21
C MET A 169 2.66 -9.78 -11.27
N ILE A 170 2.44 -10.36 -12.46
CA ILE A 170 2.30 -11.80 -12.66
C ILE A 170 3.69 -12.42 -12.67
N THR A 171 4.15 -12.82 -11.48
CA THR A 171 5.50 -13.37 -11.29
C THR A 171 5.59 -14.87 -11.59
N HIS A 172 4.48 -15.58 -11.52
CA HIS A 172 4.44 -17.03 -11.72
C HIS A 172 3.18 -17.44 -12.49
N LYS A 173 3.36 -18.31 -13.47
CA LYS A 173 2.31 -19.01 -14.18
C LYS A 173 2.41 -20.47 -13.80
N LEU A 174 1.31 -21.04 -13.37
CA LEU A 174 1.22 -22.38 -12.79
C LEU A 174 0.13 -23.19 -13.49
N THR A 175 0.27 -24.50 -13.50
CA THR A 175 -0.82 -25.42 -13.80
C THR A 175 -1.69 -25.65 -12.57
N LEU A 176 -2.87 -26.26 -12.73
CA LEU A 176 -3.73 -26.59 -11.59
C LEU A 176 -3.04 -27.54 -10.59
N ASP A 177 -2.24 -28.47 -11.08
CA ASP A 177 -1.51 -29.42 -10.23
C ASP A 177 -0.43 -28.74 -9.36
N GLU A 178 0.04 -27.57 -9.76
CA GLU A 178 1.05 -26.76 -9.05
C GLU A 178 0.45 -25.75 -8.05
N ILE A 179 -0.86 -25.75 -7.82
CA ILE A 179 -1.52 -24.76 -6.98
C ILE A 179 -0.95 -24.68 -5.56
N ASN A 180 -0.56 -25.82 -4.97
CA ASN A 180 0.07 -25.86 -3.65
C ASN A 180 1.45 -25.17 -3.66
N HIS A 181 2.22 -25.34 -4.73
CA HIS A 181 3.47 -24.62 -4.92
C HIS A 181 3.25 -23.10 -5.01
N GLY A 182 2.16 -22.66 -5.63
CA GLY A 182 1.76 -21.27 -5.64
C GLY A 182 1.53 -20.68 -4.24
N PHE A 183 0.91 -21.45 -3.35
CA PHE A 183 0.76 -21.06 -1.94
C PHE A 183 2.10 -21.02 -1.20
N GLU A 184 2.99 -21.95 -1.45
CA GLU A 184 4.34 -21.94 -0.87
C GLU A 184 5.13 -20.69 -1.29
N LEU A 185 5.12 -20.34 -2.57
CA LEU A 185 5.74 -19.11 -3.10
C LEU A 185 5.18 -17.86 -2.43
N MET A 186 3.87 -17.82 -2.21
CA MET A 186 3.20 -16.72 -1.52
C MET A 186 3.66 -16.61 -0.05
N HIS A 187 3.72 -17.73 0.69
CA HIS A 187 4.21 -17.77 2.07
C HIS A 187 5.68 -17.37 2.19
N GLN A 188 6.50 -17.69 1.19
CA GLN A 188 7.90 -17.30 1.14
C GLN A 188 8.12 -15.85 0.68
N GLY A 189 7.06 -15.12 0.33
CA GLY A 189 7.15 -13.75 -0.19
C GLY A 189 7.79 -13.63 -1.58
N LYS A 190 7.92 -14.76 -2.31
CA LYS A 190 8.55 -14.84 -3.64
C LYS A 190 7.58 -14.54 -4.79
N SER A 191 6.27 -14.56 -4.52
CA SER A 191 5.25 -14.27 -5.52
C SER A 191 4.55 -12.95 -5.20
N ILE A 192 4.41 -12.10 -6.22
CA ILE A 192 3.49 -10.94 -6.16
C ILE A 192 2.10 -11.44 -6.56
N ARG A 193 2.01 -12.12 -7.71
CA ARG A 193 0.81 -12.78 -8.21
C ARG A 193 1.20 -14.07 -8.93
N ALA A 194 0.64 -15.19 -8.49
CA ALA A 194 0.63 -16.44 -9.24
C ALA A 194 -0.71 -16.59 -9.95
N VAL A 195 -0.68 -17.02 -11.21
CA VAL A 195 -1.86 -17.26 -12.06
C VAL A 195 -1.86 -18.73 -12.48
N VAL A 196 -2.99 -19.40 -12.32
CA VAL A 196 -3.20 -20.76 -12.82
C VAL A 196 -3.76 -20.68 -14.23
N GLU A 197 -3.08 -21.32 -15.18
CA GLU A 197 -3.53 -21.45 -16.57
C GLU A 197 -4.17 -22.85 -16.76
N PHE A 198 -5.32 -22.91 -17.44
CA PHE A 198 -6.08 -24.14 -17.72
C PHE A 198 -5.91 -24.58 -19.16
#